data_a1baf949c83c69206860d0a2f5976bc0
#
_entry.id   a1baf949c83c69206860d0a2f5976bc0
#
_cell.length_a   1.000
_cell.length_b   1.000
_cell.length_c   1.000
_cell.angle_alpha   90.00
_cell.angle_beta   90.00
_cell.angle_gamma   90.00
#
_symmetry.space_group_name_H-M   'P 1'
#
loop_
_entity.id
_entity.type
_entity.pdbx_description
1 polymer ?
#
loop_
_entity_poly.entity_id
_entity_poly.type
_entity_poly.pdbx_seq_one_letter_code
_entity_poly.pdbx_strand_id
1 'polypeptide(L)'
;GLKINIKQITIPVFYSLIPFTLITLIIMMTAPKIGAFEENLLVNGLNQADSKMQITRTQADNVSASQYNVAKGTTVIGDSVALRASEWLKQAMPEIQVDAAVSRNLESGLQVYQTDISNKVLLETVVLALGTNTVDNYESLLNQFIEKLPKGHRLVLVTPYDGRTAHNASSLAVKTRQYELELAKKYDYVFVADWYQTAIEHPEIWYGTDYVHFGSETTTITKGGELYAQTVKQTIDEATK
;
A
#
# COMPACT_ATOMS: atom_id res chain seq x y z
N GLY A 1 -39.20 63.02 -29.36
CA GLY A 1 -38.11 62.15 -28.87
C GLY A 1 -37.69 62.54 -27.46
N LEU A 2 -37.97 61.68 -26.46
CA LEU A 2 -37.51 61.87 -25.10
C LEU A 2 -35.98 61.76 -25.11
N LYS A 3 -35.29 62.87 -24.82
CA LYS A 3 -33.85 62.83 -24.56
C LYS A 3 -33.64 62.34 -23.12
N ILE A 4 -33.34 61.07 -22.93
CA ILE A 4 -32.96 60.51 -21.62
C ILE A 4 -31.59 61.05 -21.30
N ASN A 5 -31.51 61.81 -20.18
CA ASN A 5 -30.25 62.37 -19.71
C ASN A 5 -29.47 61.27 -18.92
N ILE A 6 -28.53 60.67 -19.59
CA ILE A 6 -27.72 59.55 -19.06
C ILE A 6 -27.09 59.88 -17.70
N LYS A 7 -26.72 61.14 -17.43
CA LYS A 7 -26.17 61.56 -16.15
C LYS A 7 -27.14 61.45 -14.98
N GLN A 8 -28.47 61.53 -15.21
CA GLN A 8 -29.47 61.40 -14.14
C GLN A 8 -29.73 59.95 -13.71
N ILE A 9 -29.37 58.97 -14.56
CA ILE A 9 -29.56 57.53 -14.27
C ILE A 9 -28.28 56.91 -13.72
N THR A 10 -27.11 57.38 -14.13
CA THR A 10 -25.81 56.78 -13.74
C THR A 10 -25.42 57.12 -12.29
N ILE A 11 -25.78 58.29 -11.77
CA ILE A 11 -25.41 58.69 -10.42
C ILE A 11 -26.13 57.87 -9.33
N PRO A 12 -27.47 57.70 -9.33
CA PRO A 12 -28.15 56.88 -8.33
C PRO A 12 -27.78 55.38 -8.41
N VAL A 13 -27.52 54.85 -9.60
CA VAL A 13 -27.06 53.45 -9.78
C VAL A 13 -25.67 53.26 -9.19
N PHE A 14 -24.79 54.23 -9.34
CA PHE A 14 -23.43 54.16 -8.76
C PHE A 14 -23.48 54.20 -7.23
N TYR A 15 -24.31 55.04 -6.62
CA TYR A 15 -24.48 55.12 -5.18
C TYR A 15 -25.18 53.88 -4.57
N SER A 16 -26.01 53.19 -5.31
CA SER A 16 -26.65 51.95 -4.84
C SER A 16 -25.72 50.72 -4.94
N LEU A 17 -24.73 50.73 -5.84
CA LEU A 17 -23.75 49.66 -5.98
C LEU A 17 -22.64 49.68 -4.92
N ILE A 18 -22.30 50.88 -4.37
CA ILE A 18 -21.24 51.03 -3.36
C ILE A 18 -21.55 50.22 -2.08
N PRO A 19 -22.74 50.32 -1.46
CA PRO A 19 -23.02 49.52 -0.27
C PRO A 19 -23.04 48.01 -0.56
N PHE A 20 -23.48 47.58 -1.75
CA PHE A 20 -23.47 46.16 -2.12
C PHE A 20 -22.06 45.62 -2.26
N THR A 21 -21.15 46.35 -2.89
CA THR A 21 -19.74 45.92 -3.01
C THR A 21 -19.03 45.94 -1.68
N LEU A 22 -19.33 46.88 -0.80
CA LEU A 22 -18.76 46.94 0.56
C LEU A 22 -19.25 45.79 1.44
N ILE A 23 -20.52 45.45 1.38
CA ILE A 23 -21.10 44.31 2.09
C ILE A 23 -20.52 43.02 1.60
N THR A 24 -20.35 42.84 0.27
CA THR A 24 -19.73 41.65 -0.31
C THR A 24 -18.27 41.51 0.11
N LEU A 25 -17.52 42.60 0.16
CA LEU A 25 -16.14 42.62 0.63
C LEU A 25 -16.01 42.28 2.12
N ILE A 26 -16.93 42.81 2.95
CA ILE A 26 -17.00 42.51 4.40
C ILE A 26 -17.34 41.05 4.61
N ILE A 27 -18.29 40.49 3.86
CA ILE A 27 -18.62 39.04 3.90
C ILE A 27 -17.41 38.20 3.48
N MET A 28 -16.69 38.58 2.44
CA MET A 28 -15.47 37.88 2.01
C MET A 28 -14.32 37.95 3.04
N MET A 29 -14.22 39.08 3.79
CA MET A 29 -13.18 39.24 4.82
C MET A 29 -13.55 38.62 6.18
N THR A 30 -14.84 38.53 6.48
CA THR A 30 -15.35 37.98 7.76
C THR A 30 -15.86 36.55 7.65
N ALA A 31 -16.06 36.05 6.42
CA ALA A 31 -16.37 34.64 6.24
C ALA A 31 -15.25 33.81 6.86
N PRO A 32 -15.53 32.93 7.83
CA PRO A 32 -14.52 32.01 8.33
C PRO A 32 -13.94 31.30 7.13
N LYS A 33 -12.62 31.08 7.12
CA LYS A 33 -11.96 30.29 6.06
C LYS A 33 -12.66 28.94 6.06
N ILE A 34 -13.65 28.79 5.19
CA ILE A 34 -14.49 27.60 5.04
C ILE A 34 -13.60 26.37 4.89
N GLY A 35 -12.41 26.51 4.27
CA GLY A 35 -11.42 25.44 4.10
C GLY A 35 -10.95 24.78 5.39
N ALA A 36 -10.77 25.49 6.50
CA ALA A 36 -10.29 24.86 7.75
C ALA A 36 -11.38 24.07 8.48
N PHE A 37 -12.64 24.43 8.34
CA PHE A 37 -13.76 23.70 8.94
C PHE A 37 -14.16 22.52 8.05
N GLU A 38 -14.21 22.70 6.73
CA GLU A 38 -14.46 21.62 5.78
C GLU A 38 -13.31 20.59 5.79
N GLU A 39 -12.06 21.05 5.88
CA GLU A 39 -10.89 20.18 5.99
C GLU A 39 -10.94 19.33 7.27
N ASN A 40 -11.28 19.91 8.42
CA ASN A 40 -11.46 19.16 9.66
C ASN A 40 -12.66 18.21 9.63
N LEU A 41 -13.78 18.58 9.02
CA LEU A 41 -14.92 17.69 8.82
C LEU A 41 -14.61 16.56 7.85
N LEU A 42 -13.88 16.85 6.77
CA LEU A 42 -13.46 15.87 5.79
C LEU A 42 -12.45 14.87 6.41
N VAL A 43 -11.44 15.36 7.13
CA VAL A 43 -10.43 14.53 7.79
C VAL A 43 -11.06 13.68 8.89
N ASN A 44 -11.94 14.24 9.73
CA ASN A 44 -12.65 13.50 10.76
C ASN A 44 -13.66 12.49 10.15
N GLY A 45 -14.34 12.88 9.08
CA GLY A 45 -15.24 11.98 8.34
C GLY A 45 -14.49 10.84 7.65
N LEU A 46 -13.34 11.12 7.05
CA LEU A 46 -12.47 10.11 6.44
C LEU A 46 -11.88 9.16 7.47
N ASN A 47 -11.39 9.67 8.62
CA ASN A 47 -10.86 8.84 9.70
C ASN A 47 -11.94 7.94 10.34
N GLN A 48 -13.19 8.43 10.48
CA GLN A 48 -14.30 7.62 10.94
C GLN A 48 -14.77 6.61 9.90
N ALA A 49 -14.77 6.98 8.62
CA ALA A 49 -15.09 6.07 7.52
C ALA A 49 -14.00 4.98 7.38
N ASP A 50 -12.74 5.35 7.54
CA ASP A 50 -11.60 4.43 7.50
C ASP A 50 -11.66 3.43 8.67
N SER A 51 -11.92 3.90 9.89
CA SER A 51 -12.09 3.04 11.06
C SER A 51 -13.29 2.10 10.93
N LYS A 52 -14.44 2.58 10.40
CA LYS A 52 -15.61 1.74 10.12
C LYS A 52 -15.34 0.73 8.99
N MET A 53 -14.63 1.15 7.94
CA MET A 53 -14.23 0.26 6.86
C MET A 53 -13.27 -0.82 7.35
N GLN A 54 -12.30 -0.50 8.20
CA GLN A 54 -11.40 -1.50 8.79
C GLN A 54 -12.14 -2.55 9.62
N ILE A 55 -13.11 -2.13 10.45
CA ILE A 55 -13.95 -3.07 11.23
C ILE A 55 -14.79 -3.94 10.30
N THR A 56 -15.44 -3.36 9.31
CA THR A 56 -16.26 -4.08 8.33
C THR A 56 -15.43 -5.02 7.48
N ARG A 57 -14.20 -4.63 7.16
CA ARG A 57 -13.18 -5.37 6.43
C ARG A 57 -12.78 -6.64 7.20
N THR A 58 -12.36 -6.50 8.46
CA THR A 58 -11.98 -7.65 9.31
C THR A 58 -13.13 -8.67 9.45
N GLN A 59 -14.37 -8.19 9.56
CA GLN A 59 -15.54 -9.04 9.60
C GLN A 59 -15.83 -9.70 8.25
N ALA A 60 -15.70 -8.96 7.15
CA ALA A 60 -15.93 -9.46 5.80
C ALA A 60 -14.88 -10.51 5.40
N ASP A 61 -13.61 -10.31 5.74
CA ASP A 61 -12.53 -11.25 5.44
C ASP A 61 -12.69 -12.57 6.19
N ASN A 62 -13.04 -12.53 7.48
CA ASN A 62 -13.26 -13.73 8.27
C ASN A 62 -14.49 -14.53 7.79
N VAL A 63 -15.55 -13.86 7.36
CA VAL A 63 -16.74 -14.50 6.78
C VAL A 63 -16.43 -15.01 5.36
N SER A 64 -15.63 -14.26 4.60
CA SER A 64 -15.29 -14.57 3.21
C SER A 64 -14.52 -15.87 3.07
N ALA A 65 -13.45 -16.07 3.86
CA ALA A 65 -12.65 -17.30 3.81
C ALA A 65 -13.47 -18.54 4.13
N SER A 66 -14.27 -18.50 5.19
CA SER A 66 -15.15 -19.63 5.56
C SER A 66 -16.24 -19.87 4.53
N GLN A 67 -16.79 -18.82 3.91
CA GLN A 67 -17.83 -18.92 2.88
C GLN A 67 -17.32 -19.62 1.60
N TYR A 68 -16.06 -19.40 1.24
CA TYR A 68 -15.47 -20.00 0.04
C TYR A 68 -14.68 -21.28 0.30
N ASN A 69 -14.73 -21.79 1.54
CA ASN A 69 -14.02 -23.01 1.96
C ASN A 69 -12.51 -22.97 1.66
N VAL A 70 -11.90 -21.81 1.89
CA VAL A 70 -10.46 -21.62 1.73
C VAL A 70 -9.73 -22.13 2.97
N ALA A 71 -8.70 -22.91 2.80
CA ALA A 71 -7.90 -23.43 3.89
C ALA A 71 -7.12 -22.30 4.59
N LYS A 72 -7.15 -22.31 5.93
CA LYS A 72 -6.39 -21.37 6.75
C LYS A 72 -4.89 -21.56 6.56
N GLY A 73 -4.14 -20.50 6.73
CA GLY A 73 -2.69 -20.48 6.65
C GLY A 73 -2.18 -19.47 5.65
N THR A 74 -0.89 -19.56 5.36
CA THR A 74 -0.19 -18.60 4.51
C THR A 74 0.65 -19.29 3.45
N THR A 75 0.46 -18.89 2.20
CA THR A 75 1.33 -19.28 1.06
C THR A 75 2.23 -18.10 0.72
N VAL A 76 3.54 -18.29 0.67
CA VAL A 76 4.52 -17.30 0.22
C VAL A 76 5.04 -17.69 -1.15
N ILE A 77 4.91 -16.78 -2.10
CA ILE A 77 5.56 -16.86 -3.41
C ILE A 77 6.66 -15.80 -3.41
N GLY A 78 7.92 -16.22 -3.41
CA GLY A 78 9.04 -15.34 -3.15
C GLY A 78 10.23 -15.47 -4.11
N ASP A 79 11.09 -14.47 -4.03
CA ASP A 79 12.38 -14.40 -4.72
C ASP A 79 13.54 -14.89 -3.84
N SER A 80 14.77 -14.53 -4.18
CA SER A 80 15.97 -14.94 -3.44
C SER A 80 16.04 -14.36 -2.02
N VAL A 81 15.44 -13.20 -1.77
CA VAL A 81 15.42 -12.61 -0.43
C VAL A 81 14.47 -13.39 0.49
N ALA A 82 13.29 -13.74 0.00
CA ALA A 82 12.36 -14.61 0.71
C ALA A 82 12.93 -16.01 0.90
N LEU A 83 13.64 -16.55 -0.11
CA LEU A 83 14.35 -17.83 0.00
C LEU A 83 15.38 -17.78 1.14
N ARG A 84 16.17 -16.71 1.21
CA ARG A 84 17.15 -16.49 2.28
C ARG A 84 16.49 -16.41 3.66
N ALA A 85 15.29 -15.82 3.75
CA ALA A 85 14.52 -15.69 4.99
C ALA A 85 13.68 -16.91 5.35
N SER A 86 13.65 -17.95 4.51
CA SER A 86 12.67 -19.04 4.60
C SER A 86 12.66 -19.79 5.92
N GLU A 87 13.82 -20.00 6.55
CA GLU A 87 13.92 -20.68 7.85
C GLU A 87 13.29 -19.85 8.96
N TRP A 88 13.55 -18.54 9.00
CA TRP A 88 12.98 -17.63 9.99
C TRP A 88 11.48 -17.42 9.78
N LEU A 89 11.02 -17.40 8.54
CA LEU A 89 9.59 -17.38 8.23
C LEU A 89 8.89 -18.62 8.80
N LYS A 90 9.45 -19.81 8.60
CA LYS A 90 8.92 -21.07 9.14
C LYS A 90 9.00 -21.15 10.67
N GLN A 91 10.05 -20.59 11.27
CA GLN A 91 10.16 -20.52 12.74
C GLN A 91 9.12 -19.58 13.34
N ALA A 92 8.90 -18.40 12.73
CA ALA A 92 7.93 -17.44 13.19
C ALA A 92 6.47 -17.86 12.94
N MET A 93 6.24 -18.66 11.89
CA MET A 93 4.91 -19.08 11.41
C MET A 93 5.00 -20.55 10.93
N PRO A 94 4.86 -21.55 11.82
CA PRO A 94 5.05 -22.96 11.47
C PRO A 94 4.12 -23.49 10.37
N GLU A 95 2.92 -22.90 10.22
CA GLU A 95 1.92 -23.26 9.20
C GLU A 95 2.16 -22.60 7.83
N ILE A 96 3.27 -21.86 7.67
CA ILE A 96 3.56 -21.16 6.42
C ILE A 96 4.11 -22.11 5.34
N GLN A 97 3.61 -21.97 4.13
CA GLN A 97 4.15 -22.63 2.95
C GLN A 97 4.98 -21.64 2.16
N VAL A 98 6.27 -21.93 1.96
CA VAL A 98 7.19 -21.04 1.25
C VAL A 98 7.64 -21.68 -0.06
N ASP A 99 7.25 -21.08 -1.16
CA ASP A 99 7.78 -21.32 -2.52
C ASP A 99 8.58 -20.09 -2.96
N ALA A 100 9.88 -20.15 -2.79
CA ALA A 100 10.79 -19.08 -3.15
C ALA A 100 11.96 -19.58 -3.99
N ALA A 101 12.39 -18.78 -4.97
CA ALA A 101 13.45 -19.16 -5.89
C ALA A 101 14.38 -18.00 -6.24
N VAL A 102 15.64 -18.35 -6.51
CA VAL A 102 16.64 -17.37 -6.99
C VAL A 102 16.17 -16.75 -8.31
N SER A 103 16.41 -15.45 -8.47
CA SER A 103 16.08 -14.66 -9.66
C SER A 103 14.62 -14.67 -10.08
N ARG A 104 13.69 -15.12 -9.23
CA ARG A 104 12.26 -15.00 -9.51
C ARG A 104 11.86 -13.53 -9.53
N ASN A 105 11.29 -13.08 -10.63
CA ASN A 105 10.70 -11.76 -10.80
C ASN A 105 9.16 -11.82 -10.72
N LEU A 106 8.48 -10.67 -10.84
CA LEU A 106 7.02 -10.61 -10.82
C LEU A 106 6.37 -11.46 -11.92
N GLU A 107 6.97 -11.55 -13.11
CA GLU A 107 6.41 -12.31 -14.23
C GLU A 107 6.45 -13.82 -13.95
N SER A 108 7.60 -14.36 -13.56
CA SER A 108 7.75 -15.77 -13.20
C SER A 108 6.97 -16.12 -11.92
N GLY A 109 6.90 -15.18 -10.96
CA GLY A 109 6.04 -15.34 -9.78
C GLY A 109 4.56 -15.42 -10.13
N LEU A 110 4.09 -14.64 -11.11
CA LEU A 110 2.71 -14.68 -11.59
C LEU A 110 2.36 -16.05 -12.23
N GLN A 111 3.32 -16.68 -12.91
CA GLN A 111 3.12 -18.04 -13.46
C GLN A 111 2.93 -19.08 -12.36
N VAL A 112 3.75 -19.01 -11.29
CA VAL A 112 3.60 -19.87 -10.10
C VAL A 112 2.23 -19.65 -9.47
N TYR A 113 1.88 -18.39 -9.21
CA TYR A 113 0.61 -18.01 -8.63
C TYR A 113 -0.60 -18.54 -9.41
N GLN A 114 -0.59 -18.43 -10.74
CA GLN A 114 -1.66 -18.94 -11.59
C GLN A 114 -1.74 -20.48 -11.54
N THR A 115 -0.60 -21.15 -11.44
CA THR A 115 -0.54 -22.59 -11.27
C THR A 115 -1.16 -23.00 -9.93
N ASP A 116 -0.83 -22.31 -8.85
CA ASP A 116 -1.36 -22.56 -7.52
C ASP A 116 -2.87 -22.29 -7.44
N ILE A 117 -3.37 -21.24 -8.11
CA ILE A 117 -4.81 -21.01 -8.27
C ILE A 117 -5.47 -22.20 -8.98
N SER A 118 -4.90 -22.64 -10.09
CA SER A 118 -5.46 -23.73 -10.91
C SER A 118 -5.50 -25.04 -10.13
N ASN A 119 -4.49 -25.28 -9.30
CA ASN A 119 -4.38 -26.47 -8.45
C ASN A 119 -5.16 -26.34 -7.13
N LYS A 120 -5.70 -25.15 -6.82
CA LYS A 120 -6.44 -24.85 -5.57
C LYS A 120 -5.61 -25.10 -4.31
N VAL A 121 -4.33 -24.77 -4.36
CA VAL A 121 -3.37 -25.00 -3.24
C VAL A 121 -3.07 -23.71 -2.44
N LEU A 122 -3.54 -22.55 -2.90
CA LEU A 122 -3.38 -21.30 -2.16
C LEU A 122 -4.12 -21.36 -0.82
N LEU A 123 -3.44 -20.91 0.23
CA LEU A 123 -4.04 -20.72 1.55
C LEU A 123 -4.69 -19.35 1.66
N GLU A 124 -5.42 -19.12 2.75
CA GLU A 124 -6.21 -17.91 3.01
C GLU A 124 -5.41 -16.61 2.79
N THR A 125 -4.17 -16.57 3.24
CA THR A 125 -3.26 -15.44 3.04
C THR A 125 -2.22 -15.79 2.01
N VAL A 126 -2.12 -14.99 0.95
CA VAL A 126 -1.08 -15.10 -0.08
C VAL A 126 -0.08 -13.96 0.10
N VAL A 127 1.18 -14.30 0.32
CA VAL A 127 2.28 -13.35 0.43
C VAL A 127 3.07 -13.35 -0.88
N LEU A 128 3.17 -12.21 -1.53
CA LEU A 128 4.04 -12.00 -2.68
C LEU A 128 5.30 -11.26 -2.21
N ALA A 129 6.38 -12.00 -2.08
CA ALA A 129 7.69 -11.50 -1.70
C ALA A 129 8.57 -11.42 -2.95
N LEU A 130 8.19 -10.54 -3.86
CA LEU A 130 8.74 -10.36 -5.21
C LEU A 130 9.13 -8.89 -5.43
N GLY A 131 9.73 -8.58 -6.58
CA GLY A 131 10.04 -7.19 -6.94
C GLY A 131 11.49 -6.79 -6.73
N THR A 132 12.29 -7.56 -6.01
CA THR A 132 13.75 -7.33 -5.92
C THR A 132 14.42 -7.52 -7.29
N ASN A 133 13.97 -8.51 -8.07
CA ASN A 133 14.34 -8.66 -9.47
C ASN A 133 13.36 -7.82 -10.32
N THR A 134 13.65 -6.54 -10.42
CA THR A 134 12.76 -5.51 -10.96
C THR A 134 12.46 -5.70 -12.45
N VAL A 135 11.24 -5.33 -12.86
CA VAL A 135 10.77 -5.32 -14.25
C VAL A 135 10.05 -4.01 -14.53
N ASP A 136 10.13 -3.51 -15.76
CA ASP A 136 9.54 -2.23 -16.14
C ASP A 136 8.01 -2.22 -16.09
N ASN A 137 7.38 -3.37 -16.34
CA ASN A 137 5.92 -3.55 -16.37
C ASN A 137 5.34 -3.98 -15.02
N TYR A 138 6.02 -3.65 -13.88
CA TYR A 138 5.63 -4.06 -12.53
C TYR A 138 4.18 -3.69 -12.17
N GLU A 139 3.69 -2.52 -12.58
CA GLU A 139 2.31 -2.09 -12.31
C GLU A 139 1.29 -3.04 -12.94
N SER A 140 1.48 -3.39 -14.21
CA SER A 140 0.62 -4.31 -14.93
C SER A 140 0.63 -5.71 -14.30
N LEU A 141 1.79 -6.18 -13.86
CA LEU A 141 1.94 -7.49 -13.23
C LEU A 141 1.28 -7.53 -11.83
N LEU A 142 1.50 -6.51 -11.01
CA LEU A 142 0.85 -6.40 -9.70
C LEU A 142 -0.67 -6.33 -9.80
N ASN A 143 -1.20 -5.57 -10.78
CA ASN A 143 -2.63 -5.56 -11.05
C ASN A 143 -3.16 -6.95 -11.45
N GLN A 144 -2.42 -7.73 -12.24
CA GLN A 144 -2.82 -9.09 -12.61
C GLN A 144 -2.87 -10.03 -11.40
N PHE A 145 -1.96 -9.91 -10.41
CA PHE A 145 -2.05 -10.67 -9.16
C PHE A 145 -3.35 -10.36 -8.42
N ILE A 146 -3.74 -9.08 -8.35
CA ILE A 146 -4.97 -8.65 -7.68
C ILE A 146 -6.21 -9.12 -8.44
N GLU A 147 -6.26 -8.92 -9.76
CA GLU A 147 -7.39 -9.31 -10.59
C GLU A 147 -7.67 -10.81 -10.58
N LYS A 148 -6.62 -11.61 -10.46
CA LYS A 148 -6.72 -13.07 -10.46
C LYS A 148 -6.88 -13.67 -9.06
N LEU A 149 -6.79 -12.87 -7.99
CA LEU A 149 -6.94 -13.37 -6.62
C LEU A 149 -8.32 -14.00 -6.42
N PRO A 150 -8.42 -15.28 -6.09
CA PRO A 150 -9.72 -15.90 -5.88
C PRO A 150 -10.41 -15.33 -4.64
N LYS A 151 -11.73 -15.39 -4.62
CA LYS A 151 -12.54 -14.97 -3.47
C LYS A 151 -12.17 -15.77 -2.23
N GLY A 152 -12.18 -15.12 -1.07
CA GLY A 152 -11.83 -15.72 0.21
C GLY A 152 -10.33 -15.66 0.54
N HIS A 153 -9.51 -15.12 -0.35
CA HIS A 153 -8.08 -14.89 -0.10
C HIS A 153 -7.79 -13.42 0.17
N ARG A 154 -6.73 -13.18 0.92
CA ARG A 154 -6.12 -11.86 1.10
C ARG A 154 -4.69 -11.86 0.57
N LEU A 155 -4.20 -10.69 0.21
CA LEU A 155 -2.88 -10.50 -0.41
C LEU A 155 -1.99 -9.65 0.49
N VAL A 156 -0.78 -10.12 0.78
CA VAL A 156 0.28 -9.36 1.43
C VAL A 156 1.41 -9.15 0.43
N LEU A 157 1.74 -7.89 0.14
CA LEU A 157 2.86 -7.51 -0.71
C LEU A 157 4.06 -7.20 0.17
N VAL A 158 5.20 -7.81 -0.09
CA VAL A 158 6.46 -7.52 0.62
C VAL A 158 7.29 -6.58 -0.24
N THR A 159 7.49 -5.36 0.23
CA THR A 159 8.17 -4.33 -0.57
C THR A 159 9.62 -4.70 -0.87
N PRO A 160 10.09 -4.50 -2.11
CA PRO A 160 11.47 -4.80 -2.48
C PRO A 160 12.44 -3.76 -1.90
N TYR A 161 13.64 -4.21 -1.55
CA TYR A 161 14.75 -3.35 -1.15
C TYR A 161 16.00 -3.64 -1.99
N ASP A 162 16.62 -2.58 -2.50
CA ASP A 162 17.95 -2.58 -3.09
C ASP A 162 18.73 -1.38 -2.54
N GLY A 163 19.60 -1.62 -1.58
CA GLY A 163 20.34 -0.56 -0.89
C GLY A 163 21.27 0.25 -1.79
N ARG A 164 21.61 -0.27 -2.98
CA ARG A 164 22.41 0.47 -3.98
C ARG A 164 21.61 1.63 -4.58
N THR A 165 20.30 1.52 -4.60
CA THR A 165 19.39 2.47 -5.27
C THR A 165 18.25 2.96 -4.35
N ALA A 166 18.27 2.61 -3.08
CA ALA A 166 17.18 2.89 -2.13
C ALA A 166 16.84 4.38 -2.01
N HIS A 167 17.84 5.26 -2.15
CA HIS A 167 17.61 6.72 -2.12
C HIS A 167 17.32 7.35 -3.49
N ASN A 168 17.18 6.53 -4.54
CA ASN A 168 16.86 7.01 -5.88
C ASN A 168 15.36 6.75 -6.18
N ALA A 169 14.56 7.82 -6.13
CA ALA A 169 13.12 7.76 -6.41
C ALA A 169 12.80 7.25 -7.83
N SER A 170 13.76 7.27 -8.75
CA SER A 170 13.57 6.74 -10.12
C SER A 170 13.90 5.27 -10.26
N SER A 171 14.45 4.62 -9.22
CA SER A 171 14.74 3.19 -9.26
C SER A 171 13.46 2.35 -9.30
N LEU A 172 13.50 1.23 -10.00
CA LEU A 172 12.34 0.35 -10.13
C LEU A 172 11.91 -0.23 -8.78
N ALA A 173 12.84 -0.58 -7.89
CA ALA A 173 12.51 -1.08 -6.56
C ALA A 173 11.71 -0.04 -5.73
N VAL A 174 12.12 1.23 -5.75
CA VAL A 174 11.41 2.31 -5.06
C VAL A 174 10.03 2.55 -5.69
N LYS A 175 9.93 2.55 -7.01
CA LYS A 175 8.65 2.71 -7.71
C LYS A 175 7.71 1.54 -7.45
N THR A 176 8.22 0.31 -7.46
CA THR A 176 7.43 -0.90 -7.13
C THR A 176 6.86 -0.78 -5.71
N ARG A 177 7.70 -0.43 -4.70
CA ARG A 177 7.22 -0.17 -3.34
C ARG A 177 6.12 0.88 -3.29
N GLN A 178 6.30 2.02 -3.94
CA GLN A 178 5.30 3.09 -3.95
C GLN A 178 3.97 2.60 -4.51
N TYR A 179 4.01 1.84 -5.59
CA TYR A 179 2.82 1.28 -6.21
C TYR A 179 2.14 0.22 -5.31
N GLU A 180 2.90 -0.63 -4.64
CA GLU A 180 2.37 -1.59 -3.66
C GLU A 180 1.64 -0.89 -2.50
N LEU A 181 2.21 0.23 -1.98
CA LEU A 181 1.55 1.05 -0.96
C LEU A 181 0.26 1.71 -1.47
N GLU A 182 0.19 2.09 -2.75
CA GLU A 182 -1.03 2.61 -3.37
C GLU A 182 -2.10 1.53 -3.53
N LEU A 183 -1.70 0.32 -3.91
CA LEU A 183 -2.62 -0.82 -4.04
C LEU A 183 -3.25 -1.18 -2.69
N ALA A 184 -2.49 -1.15 -1.60
CA ALA A 184 -3.03 -1.41 -0.27
C ALA A 184 -4.02 -0.33 0.21
N LYS A 185 -3.89 0.91 -0.27
CA LYS A 185 -4.89 1.96 -0.01
C LYS A 185 -6.16 1.78 -0.84
N LYS A 186 -6.02 1.18 -2.02
CA LYS A 186 -7.12 1.02 -2.99
C LYS A 186 -7.97 -0.23 -2.71
N TYR A 187 -7.35 -1.31 -2.27
CA TYR A 187 -7.99 -2.62 -2.08
C TYR A 187 -7.94 -3.04 -0.62
N ASP A 188 -9.07 -3.30 -0.03
CA ASP A 188 -9.23 -3.64 1.39
C ASP A 188 -8.74 -5.04 1.77
N TYR A 189 -8.48 -5.90 0.81
CA TYR A 189 -7.89 -7.23 0.98
C TYR A 189 -6.39 -7.29 0.62
N VAL A 190 -5.76 -6.13 0.38
CA VAL A 190 -4.33 -6.00 0.07
C VAL A 190 -3.62 -5.29 1.20
N PHE A 191 -2.56 -5.89 1.71
CA PHE A 191 -1.72 -5.40 2.81
C PHE A 191 -0.29 -5.28 2.35
N VAL A 192 0.52 -4.46 3.04
CA VAL A 192 1.94 -4.28 2.71
C VAL A 192 2.82 -4.57 3.92
N ALA A 193 3.69 -5.55 3.78
CA ALA A 193 4.82 -5.78 4.67
C ALA A 193 6.00 -4.94 4.17
N ASP A 194 6.22 -3.77 4.80
CA ASP A 194 7.19 -2.79 4.30
C ASP A 194 8.62 -3.17 4.67
N TRP A 195 9.14 -4.22 4.04
CA TRP A 195 10.53 -4.64 4.19
C TRP A 195 11.53 -3.54 3.84
N TYR A 196 11.23 -2.72 2.84
CA TYR A 196 12.08 -1.59 2.47
C TYR A 196 12.30 -0.64 3.67
N GLN A 197 11.27 -0.32 4.43
CA GLN A 197 11.38 0.55 5.58
C GLN A 197 12.22 -0.12 6.69
N THR A 198 11.93 -1.37 7.02
CA THR A 198 12.71 -2.16 7.97
C THR A 198 14.18 -2.25 7.55
N ALA A 199 14.44 -2.47 6.27
CA ALA A 199 15.80 -2.59 5.72
C ALA A 199 16.63 -1.31 5.86
N ILE A 200 16.03 -0.14 5.68
CA ILE A 200 16.70 1.15 5.87
C ILE A 200 17.00 1.43 7.34
N GLU A 201 16.12 1.03 8.24
CA GLU A 201 16.27 1.25 9.68
C GLU A 201 17.35 0.36 10.30
N HIS A 202 17.79 -0.67 9.58
CA HIS A 202 18.78 -1.65 10.04
C HIS A 202 20.02 -1.72 9.14
N PRO A 203 20.83 -0.63 9.09
CA PRO A 203 22.00 -0.59 8.21
C PRO A 203 23.06 -1.64 8.54
N GLU A 204 23.08 -2.16 9.77
CA GLU A 204 24.04 -3.15 10.24
C GLU A 204 23.93 -4.51 9.52
N ILE A 205 22.77 -4.84 8.94
CA ILE A 205 22.61 -6.12 8.23
C ILE A 205 23.16 -6.09 6.80
N TRP A 206 23.63 -4.95 6.32
CA TRP A 206 24.08 -4.76 4.95
C TRP A 206 25.60 -4.73 4.78
N TYR A 207 26.37 -4.65 5.85
CA TYR A 207 27.83 -4.65 5.76
C TYR A 207 28.37 -5.93 5.15
N GLY A 208 29.23 -5.79 4.13
CA GLY A 208 29.86 -6.91 3.43
C GLY A 208 28.91 -7.70 2.53
N THR A 209 27.73 -7.15 2.21
CA THR A 209 26.75 -7.75 1.33
C THR A 209 26.68 -7.04 -0.04
N ASP A 210 25.83 -7.55 -0.92
CA ASP A 210 25.48 -6.92 -2.19
C ASP A 210 24.40 -5.83 -2.04
N TYR A 211 23.99 -5.49 -0.80
CA TYR A 211 22.92 -4.56 -0.45
C TYR A 211 21.51 -4.99 -0.91
N VAL A 212 21.34 -6.23 -1.33
CA VAL A 212 20.06 -6.86 -1.69
C VAL A 212 19.77 -8.02 -0.75
N HIS A 213 20.79 -8.87 -0.51
CA HIS A 213 20.69 -10.01 0.39
C HIS A 213 21.34 -9.66 1.73
N PHE A 214 20.52 -9.63 2.79
CA PHE A 214 20.96 -9.28 4.13
C PHE A 214 21.97 -10.28 4.69
N GLY A 215 22.89 -9.78 5.51
CA GLY A 215 23.82 -10.58 6.33
C GLY A 215 24.97 -11.21 5.56
N SER A 216 26.18 -10.88 5.98
CA SER A 216 27.44 -11.49 5.50
C SER A 216 28.04 -12.46 6.53
N GLU A 217 27.62 -12.35 7.80
CA GLU A 217 28.08 -13.17 8.91
C GLU A 217 26.88 -13.79 9.64
N THR A 218 27.09 -14.87 10.39
CA THR A 218 26.02 -15.60 11.08
C THR A 218 25.10 -14.67 11.90
N THR A 219 25.67 -13.72 12.64
CA THR A 219 24.90 -12.78 13.46
C THR A 219 24.02 -11.85 12.64
N THR A 220 24.53 -11.30 11.55
CA THR A 220 23.79 -10.40 10.67
C THR A 220 22.81 -11.14 9.75
N ILE A 221 23.13 -12.39 9.40
CA ILE A 221 22.21 -13.30 8.69
C ILE A 221 21.00 -13.61 9.58
N THR A 222 21.23 -14.00 10.83
CA THR A 222 20.17 -14.29 11.80
C THR A 222 19.31 -13.05 12.02
N LYS A 223 19.94 -11.92 12.34
CA LYS A 223 19.21 -10.66 12.56
C LYS A 223 18.37 -10.24 11.37
N GLY A 224 18.93 -10.27 10.16
CA GLY A 224 18.19 -9.94 8.94
C GLY A 224 17.03 -10.87 8.68
N GLY A 225 17.22 -12.18 8.90
CA GLY A 225 16.16 -13.18 8.78
C GLY A 225 15.03 -13.00 9.78
N GLU A 226 15.36 -12.72 11.04
CA GLU A 226 14.38 -12.42 12.09
C GLU A 226 13.59 -11.14 11.78
N LEU A 227 14.26 -10.06 11.36
CA LEU A 227 13.62 -8.80 10.99
C LEU A 227 12.67 -8.99 9.78
N TYR A 228 13.10 -9.72 8.77
CA TYR A 228 12.26 -10.02 7.61
C TYR A 228 11.01 -10.82 8.01
N ALA A 229 11.21 -11.90 8.77
CA ALA A 229 10.11 -12.74 9.21
C ALA A 229 9.15 -11.98 10.14
N GLN A 230 9.67 -11.11 11.02
CA GLN A 230 8.86 -10.28 11.89
C GLN A 230 8.02 -9.27 11.10
N THR A 231 8.60 -8.59 10.10
CA THR A 231 7.88 -7.65 9.23
C THR A 231 6.72 -8.33 8.51
N VAL A 232 6.95 -9.50 7.93
CA VAL A 232 5.91 -10.29 7.25
C VAL A 232 4.84 -10.75 8.24
N LYS A 233 5.26 -11.32 9.39
CA LYS A 233 4.33 -11.83 10.41
C LYS A 233 3.43 -10.75 10.99
N GLN A 234 3.97 -9.59 11.33
CA GLN A 234 3.18 -8.47 11.86
C GLN A 234 2.08 -8.05 10.89
N THR A 235 2.40 -7.97 9.61
CA THR A 235 1.41 -7.62 8.57
C THR A 235 0.34 -8.70 8.43
N ILE A 236 0.70 -9.98 8.50
CA ILE A 236 -0.27 -11.09 8.47
C ILE A 236 -1.16 -11.04 9.71
N ASP A 237 -0.58 -10.82 10.89
CA ASP A 237 -1.34 -10.71 12.15
C ASP A 237 -2.32 -9.52 12.12
N GLU A 238 -1.94 -8.41 11.49
CA GLU A 238 -2.84 -7.26 11.27
C GLU A 238 -3.95 -7.57 10.27
N ALA A 239 -3.62 -8.25 9.19
CA ALA A 239 -4.57 -8.66 8.17
C ALA A 239 -5.60 -9.69 8.67
N THR A 240 -5.34 -10.35 9.79
CA THR A 240 -6.18 -11.42 10.36
C THR A 240 -6.98 -10.99 11.61
N LYS A 241 -6.79 -9.75 12.08
CA LYS A 241 -7.58 -9.16 13.17
C LYS A 241 -8.97 -8.74 12.71
#